data_c8e29a1dbb0d765275aa263fa65c75d0
#
_entry.id   c8e29a1dbb0d765275aa263fa65c75d0
#
_cell.length_a   1.000
_cell.length_b   1.000
_cell.length_c   1.000
_cell.angle_alpha   90.00
_cell.angle_beta   90.00
_cell.angle_gamma   90.00
#
_symmetry.space_group_name_H-M   'P 1'
#
loop_
_entity.id
_entity.type
_entity.pdbx_description
1 polymer ?
#
loop_
_entity_poly.entity_id
_entity_poly.type
_entity_poly.pdbx_seq_one_letter_code
_entity_poly.pdbx_strand_id
1 'polypeptide(L)'
;MTRKKSLEGSGSNSQATAVVRRTPMREFSRSLPMSLLRAREAVMRQFRPSLRDHGLTEQQWRILRALASVKAIEVKELAEVAFLLGPSLSRILRDLEARALIQRRVVKADQRRSLLSISKAGLELIETVAPSSEAIYAAINKRYGTRKLAALQQMLQALEISLSDLPERRAGRLGSGE
;
A
#
# COMPACT_ATOMS: atom_id res chain seq x y z
N MET A 1 79.04 -1.24 40.99
CA MET A 1 78.72 0.15 40.63
C MET A 1 77.53 0.15 39.67
N THR A 2 76.51 0.57 40.15
CA THR A 2 75.66 1.72 39.82
C THR A 2 74.46 1.42 38.93
N ARG A 3 73.30 1.43 39.59
CA ARG A 3 72.07 2.21 39.38
C ARG A 3 71.21 1.88 38.18
N LYS A 4 69.99 1.42 38.49
CA LYS A 4 68.74 2.25 38.57
C LYS A 4 68.21 2.67 37.20
N LYS A 5 67.01 2.37 36.81
CA LYS A 5 65.78 2.99 37.33
C LYS A 5 64.57 2.31 36.72
N SER A 6 63.62 2.05 37.51
CA SER A 6 62.21 1.79 37.23
C SER A 6 61.61 2.93 36.42
N LEU A 7 60.59 2.68 35.68
CA LEU A 7 59.35 3.50 35.64
C LEU A 7 58.25 2.70 34.98
N GLU A 8 57.34 2.43 35.76
CA GLU A 8 55.93 2.21 35.62
C GLU A 8 55.25 3.02 34.50
N GLY A 9 54.29 2.43 33.91
CA GLY A 9 53.39 3.06 32.97
C GLY A 9 52.19 2.17 32.75
N SER A 10 51.46 1.94 33.84
CA SER A 10 50.10 1.39 33.79
C SER A 10 49.22 2.31 32.94
N GLY A 11 48.68 1.75 31.89
CA GLY A 11 47.69 2.37 31.07
C GLY A 11 46.65 1.33 30.66
N SER A 12 45.87 0.86 31.64
CA SER A 12 44.68 0.07 31.35
C SER A 12 43.66 0.92 30.65
N ASN A 13 43.70 0.92 29.32
CA ASN A 13 42.64 1.50 28.54
C ASN A 13 41.49 0.48 28.42
N SER A 14 40.69 0.41 29.46
CA SER A 14 39.44 -0.35 29.48
C SER A 14 38.44 0.39 28.58
N GLN A 15 38.56 0.17 27.26
CA GLN A 15 37.47 0.50 26.35
C GLN A 15 36.33 -0.47 26.65
N ALA A 16 35.43 -0.01 27.50
CA ALA A 16 34.12 -0.61 27.69
C ALA A 16 33.40 -0.57 26.33
N THR A 17 33.48 -1.64 25.59
CA THR A 17 32.68 -1.87 24.39
C THR A 17 31.24 -1.87 24.84
N ALA A 18 30.54 -0.77 24.62
CA ALA A 18 29.10 -0.67 24.84
C ALA A 18 28.43 -1.75 23.99
N VAL A 19 27.99 -2.82 24.63
CA VAL A 19 27.20 -3.87 24.03
C VAL A 19 25.88 -3.21 23.61
N VAL A 20 25.78 -2.84 22.35
CA VAL A 20 24.52 -2.37 21.77
C VAL A 20 23.54 -3.54 21.87
N ARG A 21 22.67 -3.51 22.86
CA ARG A 21 21.58 -4.47 23.02
C ARG A 21 20.67 -4.33 21.80
N ARG A 22 20.87 -5.18 20.80
CA ARG A 22 19.96 -5.28 19.67
C ARG A 22 18.65 -5.84 20.17
N THR A 23 17.58 -5.06 20.07
CA THR A 23 16.23 -5.57 20.33
C THR A 23 15.95 -6.72 19.36
N PRO A 24 15.55 -7.91 19.85
CA PRO A 24 15.22 -9.03 18.97
C PRO A 24 14.08 -8.64 18.06
N MET A 25 14.35 -8.59 16.77
CA MET A 25 13.33 -8.32 15.75
C MET A 25 12.79 -9.65 15.21
N ARG A 26 11.51 -9.62 14.84
CA ARG A 26 10.90 -10.75 14.12
C ARG A 26 11.64 -10.99 12.81
N GLU A 27 11.75 -12.24 12.39
CA GLU A 27 12.27 -12.57 11.06
C GLU A 27 11.47 -11.84 9.98
N PHE A 28 12.17 -11.15 9.08
CA PHE A 28 11.55 -10.31 8.05
C PHE A 28 10.53 -11.08 7.21
N SER A 29 10.89 -12.31 6.79
CA SER A 29 10.04 -13.18 5.96
C SER A 29 8.74 -13.60 6.64
N ARG A 30 8.71 -13.61 7.99
CA ARG A 30 7.57 -14.03 8.81
C ARG A 30 6.79 -12.87 9.41
N SER A 31 7.16 -11.63 9.09
CA SER A 31 6.42 -10.46 9.54
C SER A 31 5.04 -10.39 8.88
N LEU A 32 4.04 -9.93 9.61
CA LEU A 32 2.66 -9.78 9.08
C LEU A 32 2.61 -8.91 7.81
N PRO A 33 3.27 -7.73 7.75
CA PRO A 33 3.28 -6.92 6.53
C PRO A 33 3.82 -7.68 5.31
N MET A 34 4.89 -8.47 5.49
CA MET A 34 5.46 -9.26 4.40
C MET A 34 4.57 -10.43 3.98
N SER A 35 3.84 -11.02 4.91
CA SER A 35 2.87 -12.07 4.60
C SER A 35 1.72 -11.54 3.77
N LEU A 36 1.15 -10.40 4.16
CA LEU A 36 0.11 -9.69 3.40
C LEU A 36 0.59 -9.26 2.02
N LEU A 37 1.80 -8.67 1.94
CA LEU A 37 2.38 -8.24 0.68
C LEU A 37 2.57 -9.41 -0.29
N ARG A 38 3.15 -10.52 0.17
CA ARG A 38 3.35 -11.73 -0.67
C ARG A 38 2.05 -12.33 -1.14
N ALA A 39 1.04 -12.41 -0.27
CA ALA A 39 -0.28 -12.91 -0.64
C ALA A 39 -0.93 -12.01 -1.72
N ARG A 40 -0.89 -10.68 -1.50
CA ARG A 40 -1.35 -9.70 -2.49
C ARG A 40 -0.61 -9.85 -3.82
N GLU A 41 0.71 -9.96 -3.81
CA GLU A 41 1.51 -10.12 -5.04
C GLU A 41 1.19 -11.43 -5.78
N ALA A 42 0.95 -12.52 -5.05
CA ALA A 42 0.55 -13.79 -5.64
C ALA A 42 -0.80 -13.68 -6.37
N VAL A 43 -1.77 -12.98 -5.78
CA VAL A 43 -3.07 -12.69 -6.39
C VAL A 43 -2.91 -11.77 -7.59
N MET A 44 -2.23 -10.63 -7.43
CA MET A 44 -2.13 -9.61 -8.49
C MET A 44 -1.34 -10.08 -9.72
N ARG A 45 -0.42 -11.03 -9.56
CA ARG A 45 0.24 -11.67 -10.72
C ARG A 45 -0.74 -12.36 -11.66
N GLN A 46 -1.89 -12.81 -11.17
CA GLN A 46 -2.92 -13.43 -12.02
C GLN A 46 -3.69 -12.37 -12.81
N PHE A 47 -3.92 -11.19 -12.24
CA PHE A 47 -4.71 -10.12 -12.88
C PHE A 47 -3.89 -9.26 -13.86
N ARG A 48 -2.62 -8.98 -13.55
CA ARG A 48 -1.79 -8.05 -14.33
C ARG A 48 -1.68 -8.34 -15.83
N PRO A 49 -1.57 -9.60 -16.29
CA PRO A 49 -1.57 -9.87 -17.74
C PRO A 49 -2.83 -9.34 -18.40
N SER A 50 -4.00 -9.76 -17.95
CA SER A 50 -5.28 -9.32 -18.50
C SER A 50 -5.48 -7.80 -18.43
N LEU A 51 -5.07 -7.14 -17.33
CA LEU A 51 -5.14 -5.69 -17.25
C LEU A 51 -4.27 -5.01 -18.31
N ARG A 52 -3.04 -5.51 -18.54
CA ARG A 52 -2.13 -4.98 -19.57
C ARG A 52 -2.69 -5.14 -20.99
N ASP A 53 -3.35 -6.25 -21.26
CA ASP A 53 -3.99 -6.50 -22.57
C ASP A 53 -5.06 -5.45 -22.90
N HIS A 54 -5.64 -4.83 -21.85
CA HIS A 54 -6.61 -3.72 -21.96
C HIS A 54 -5.98 -2.34 -21.71
N GLY A 55 -4.65 -2.23 -21.69
CA GLY A 55 -3.93 -0.98 -21.49
C GLY A 55 -4.12 -0.39 -20.08
N LEU A 56 -4.33 -1.23 -19.07
CA LEU A 56 -4.55 -0.81 -17.69
C LEU A 56 -3.41 -1.23 -16.76
N THR A 57 -3.05 -0.33 -15.85
CA THR A 57 -2.30 -0.68 -14.66
C THR A 57 -3.23 -1.14 -13.55
N GLU A 58 -2.68 -1.81 -12.56
CA GLU A 58 -3.40 -2.23 -11.35
C GLU A 58 -4.04 -1.05 -10.61
N GLN A 59 -3.34 0.08 -10.53
CA GLN A 59 -3.85 1.28 -9.87
C GLN A 59 -4.99 1.93 -10.66
N GLN A 60 -4.87 2.02 -11.99
CA GLN A 60 -5.95 2.52 -12.85
C GLN A 60 -7.20 1.66 -12.74
N TRP A 61 -7.05 0.34 -12.77
CA TRP A 61 -8.16 -0.58 -12.57
C TRP A 61 -8.86 -0.37 -11.23
N ARG A 62 -8.09 -0.23 -10.14
CA ARG A 62 -8.64 0.02 -8.81
C ARG A 62 -9.44 1.32 -8.75
N ILE A 63 -8.94 2.39 -9.37
CA ILE A 63 -9.66 3.68 -9.46
C ILE A 63 -10.96 3.52 -10.26
N LEU A 64 -10.92 2.89 -11.44
CA LEU A 64 -12.11 2.68 -12.25
C LEU A 64 -13.17 1.87 -11.49
N ARG A 65 -12.76 0.81 -10.78
CA ARG A 65 -13.66 0.00 -9.96
C ARG A 65 -14.25 0.79 -8.79
N ALA A 66 -13.47 1.62 -8.12
CA ALA A 66 -13.96 2.49 -7.05
C ALA A 66 -14.98 3.52 -7.59
N LEU A 67 -14.68 4.14 -8.74
CA LEU A 67 -15.59 5.10 -9.37
C LEU A 67 -16.89 4.46 -9.90
N ALA A 68 -16.83 3.21 -10.34
CA ALA A 68 -18.02 2.50 -10.81
C ALA A 68 -19.00 2.13 -9.67
N SER A 69 -18.54 2.11 -8.43
CA SER A 69 -19.39 1.79 -7.26
C SER A 69 -20.14 3.00 -6.69
N VAL A 70 -19.85 4.22 -7.17
CA VAL A 70 -20.44 5.47 -6.67
C VAL A 70 -20.85 6.38 -7.82
N LYS A 71 -21.76 7.32 -7.57
CA LYS A 71 -22.15 8.34 -8.57
C LYS A 71 -21.04 9.35 -8.81
N ALA A 72 -20.42 9.81 -7.75
CA ALA A 72 -19.29 10.73 -7.76
C ALA A 72 -18.59 10.71 -6.39
N ILE A 73 -17.29 11.02 -6.36
CA ILE A 73 -16.47 10.99 -5.15
C ILE A 73 -15.45 12.12 -5.20
N GLU A 74 -15.07 12.67 -4.06
CA GLU A 74 -13.99 13.66 -3.98
C GLU A 74 -12.61 13.01 -4.18
N VAL A 75 -11.66 13.81 -4.69
CA VAL A 75 -10.29 13.33 -4.93
C VAL A 75 -9.63 12.79 -3.64
N LYS A 76 -9.86 13.46 -2.50
CA LYS A 76 -9.32 13.04 -1.22
C LYS A 76 -9.90 11.70 -0.78
N GLU A 77 -11.21 11.56 -0.82
CA GLU A 77 -11.90 10.32 -0.47
C GLU A 77 -11.51 9.16 -1.40
N LEU A 78 -11.35 9.44 -2.72
CA LEU A 78 -10.86 8.42 -3.66
C LEU A 78 -9.44 7.97 -3.33
N ALA A 79 -8.56 8.88 -2.85
CA ALA A 79 -7.21 8.52 -2.41
C ALA A 79 -7.26 7.52 -1.24
N GLU A 80 -8.14 7.75 -0.29
CA GLU A 80 -8.35 6.88 0.88
C GLU A 80 -8.88 5.51 0.45
N VAL A 81 -9.99 5.48 -0.30
CA VAL A 81 -10.63 4.24 -0.77
C VAL A 81 -9.70 3.43 -1.70
N ALA A 82 -8.92 4.10 -2.54
CA ALA A 82 -8.00 3.43 -3.44
C ALA A 82 -6.63 3.10 -2.82
N PHE A 83 -6.38 3.51 -1.57
CA PHE A 83 -5.08 3.37 -0.91
C PHE A 83 -3.93 3.90 -1.78
N LEU A 84 -4.07 5.14 -2.28
CA LEU A 84 -3.10 5.80 -3.14
C LEU A 84 -2.63 7.12 -2.54
N LEU A 85 -1.33 7.37 -2.62
CA LEU A 85 -0.76 8.66 -2.22
C LEU A 85 -1.10 9.75 -3.22
N GLY A 86 -1.32 10.98 -2.75
CA GLY A 86 -1.75 12.13 -3.54
C GLY A 86 -0.98 12.35 -4.86
N PRO A 87 0.38 12.39 -4.88
CA PRO A 87 1.14 12.58 -6.11
C PRO A 87 0.90 11.48 -7.14
N SER A 88 0.85 10.21 -6.71
CA SER A 88 0.57 9.06 -7.58
C SER A 88 -0.85 9.13 -8.13
N LEU A 89 -1.84 9.43 -7.28
CA LEU A 89 -3.22 9.57 -7.69
C LEU A 89 -3.38 10.67 -8.76
N SER A 90 -2.80 11.86 -8.55
CA SER A 90 -2.91 12.98 -9.48
C SER A 90 -2.38 12.65 -10.88
N ARG A 91 -1.31 11.88 -10.98
CA ARG A 91 -0.76 11.41 -12.26
C ARG A 91 -1.70 10.42 -12.94
N ILE A 92 -2.24 9.47 -12.18
CA ILE A 92 -3.15 8.45 -12.72
C ILE A 92 -4.45 9.08 -13.18
N LEU A 93 -5.01 10.03 -12.42
CA LEU A 93 -6.23 10.72 -12.80
C LEU A 93 -6.07 11.49 -14.10
N ARG A 94 -4.95 12.20 -14.30
CA ARG A 94 -4.67 12.90 -15.57
C ARG A 94 -4.64 11.95 -16.77
N ASP A 95 -4.05 10.78 -16.62
CA ASP A 95 -4.03 9.78 -17.67
C ASP A 95 -5.45 9.24 -17.99
N LEU A 96 -6.22 8.90 -16.95
CA LEU A 96 -7.59 8.42 -17.13
C LEU A 96 -8.52 9.50 -17.71
N GLU A 97 -8.34 10.77 -17.33
CA GLU A 97 -9.04 11.92 -17.92
C GLU A 97 -8.67 12.11 -19.40
N ALA A 98 -7.38 12.06 -19.74
CA ALA A 98 -6.91 12.18 -21.12
C ALA A 98 -7.43 11.05 -22.02
N ARG A 99 -7.67 9.88 -21.46
CA ARG A 99 -8.30 8.72 -22.14
C ARG A 99 -9.83 8.77 -22.10
N ALA A 100 -10.42 9.83 -21.59
CA ALA A 100 -11.88 10.01 -21.44
C ALA A 100 -12.58 8.90 -20.62
N LEU A 101 -11.85 8.16 -19.77
CA LEU A 101 -12.40 7.08 -18.95
C LEU A 101 -13.07 7.56 -17.68
N ILE A 102 -12.73 8.76 -17.23
CA ILE A 102 -13.31 9.42 -16.06
C ILE A 102 -13.61 10.88 -16.38
N GLN A 103 -14.46 11.50 -15.58
CA GLN A 103 -14.81 12.92 -15.69
C GLN A 103 -14.52 13.61 -14.36
N ARG A 104 -14.02 14.85 -14.45
CA ARG A 104 -13.82 15.74 -13.31
C ARG A 104 -14.78 16.91 -13.42
N ARG A 105 -15.47 17.23 -12.32
CA ARG A 105 -16.31 18.42 -12.18
C ARG A 105 -15.82 19.23 -10.98
N VAL A 106 -15.54 20.49 -11.19
CA VAL A 106 -15.28 21.44 -10.09
C VAL A 106 -16.62 21.78 -9.40
N VAL A 107 -16.63 21.80 -8.08
CA VAL A 107 -17.81 22.13 -7.29
C VAL A 107 -18.01 23.65 -7.36
N LYS A 108 -19.17 24.11 -7.87
CA LYS A 108 -19.46 25.56 -8.07
C LYS A 108 -19.35 26.39 -6.76
N ALA A 109 -19.70 25.79 -5.63
CA ALA A 109 -19.67 26.45 -4.32
C ALA A 109 -18.24 26.53 -3.71
N ASP A 110 -17.32 25.66 -4.13
CA ASP A 110 -15.94 25.64 -3.66
C ASP A 110 -15.03 25.11 -4.77
N GLN A 111 -14.36 26.01 -5.46
CA GLN A 111 -13.47 25.68 -6.59
C GLN A 111 -12.23 24.83 -6.20
N ARG A 112 -11.95 24.69 -4.91
CA ARG A 112 -10.89 23.82 -4.40
C ARG A 112 -11.30 22.35 -4.37
N ARG A 113 -12.60 22.07 -4.47
CA ARG A 113 -13.17 20.72 -4.44
C ARG A 113 -13.49 20.25 -5.85
N SER A 114 -13.09 19.03 -6.16
CA SER A 114 -13.40 18.38 -7.43
C SER A 114 -14.05 17.04 -7.18
N LEU A 115 -15.13 16.79 -7.87
CA LEU A 115 -15.81 15.50 -7.92
C LEU A 115 -15.37 14.74 -9.15
N LEU A 116 -15.08 13.47 -8.96
CA LEU A 116 -14.73 12.50 -9.99
C LEU A 116 -15.87 11.53 -10.19
N SER A 117 -16.14 11.18 -11.42
CA SER A 117 -17.09 10.13 -11.79
C SER A 117 -16.54 9.31 -12.93
N ILE A 118 -16.99 8.06 -13.05
CA ILE A 118 -16.67 7.24 -14.20
C ILE A 118 -17.45 7.76 -15.43
N SER A 119 -16.85 7.67 -16.60
CA SER A 119 -17.51 7.98 -17.87
C SER A 119 -18.20 6.73 -18.45
N LYS A 120 -19.00 6.93 -19.51
CA LYS A 120 -19.57 5.83 -20.28
C LYS A 120 -18.44 4.91 -20.83
N ALA A 121 -17.39 5.48 -21.43
CA ALA A 121 -16.25 4.74 -21.94
C ALA A 121 -15.51 3.97 -20.83
N GLY A 122 -15.42 4.54 -19.62
CA GLY A 122 -14.86 3.84 -18.46
C GLY A 122 -15.70 2.65 -18.02
N LEU A 123 -17.02 2.75 -18.05
CA LEU A 123 -17.92 1.62 -17.78
C LEU A 123 -17.79 0.52 -18.84
N GLU A 124 -17.80 0.88 -20.12
CA GLU A 124 -17.63 -0.04 -21.24
C GLU A 124 -16.28 -0.80 -21.13
N LEU A 125 -15.21 -0.10 -20.71
CA LEU A 125 -13.92 -0.75 -20.47
C LEU A 125 -13.98 -1.75 -19.30
N ILE A 126 -14.69 -1.40 -18.22
CA ILE A 126 -14.91 -2.35 -17.10
C ILE A 126 -15.64 -3.59 -17.59
N GLU A 127 -16.71 -3.43 -18.36
CA GLU A 127 -17.48 -4.55 -18.92
C GLU A 127 -16.62 -5.45 -19.81
N THR A 128 -15.70 -4.86 -20.59
CA THR A 128 -14.76 -5.59 -21.43
C THR A 128 -13.75 -6.41 -20.61
N VAL A 129 -13.29 -5.88 -19.47
CA VAL A 129 -12.32 -6.56 -18.59
C VAL A 129 -13.00 -7.58 -17.67
N ALA A 130 -14.27 -7.39 -17.34
CA ALA A 130 -14.99 -8.18 -16.34
C ALA A 130 -14.93 -9.71 -16.59
N PRO A 131 -15.14 -10.25 -17.81
CA PRO A 131 -15.11 -11.69 -18.03
C PRO A 131 -13.78 -12.34 -17.65
N SER A 132 -12.66 -11.71 -18.00
CA SER A 132 -11.33 -12.21 -17.66
C SER A 132 -11.05 -12.11 -16.16
N SER A 133 -11.50 -11.04 -15.51
CA SER A 133 -11.42 -10.86 -14.06
C SER A 133 -12.20 -11.97 -13.32
N GLU A 134 -13.43 -12.25 -13.74
CA GLU A 134 -14.26 -13.29 -13.12
C GLU A 134 -13.68 -14.69 -13.36
N ALA A 135 -13.10 -14.96 -14.51
CA ALA A 135 -12.39 -16.22 -14.78
C ALA A 135 -11.21 -16.43 -13.81
N ILE A 136 -10.46 -15.36 -13.51
CA ILE A 136 -9.36 -15.41 -12.54
C ILE A 136 -9.91 -15.68 -11.13
N TYR A 137 -10.98 -15.01 -10.71
CA TYR A 137 -11.62 -15.30 -9.42
C TYR A 137 -12.12 -16.74 -9.33
N ALA A 138 -12.73 -17.27 -10.39
CA ALA A 138 -13.16 -18.66 -10.46
C ALA A 138 -11.97 -19.64 -10.30
N ALA A 139 -10.84 -19.36 -10.97
CA ALA A 139 -9.62 -20.16 -10.84
C ALA A 139 -9.04 -20.12 -9.41
N ILE A 140 -9.02 -18.95 -8.78
CA ILE A 140 -8.60 -18.80 -7.39
C ILE A 140 -9.51 -19.61 -6.47
N ASN A 141 -10.84 -19.49 -6.61
CA ASN A 141 -11.83 -20.24 -5.85
C ASN A 141 -11.65 -21.74 -6.00
N LYS A 142 -11.44 -22.22 -7.23
CA LYS A 142 -11.21 -23.64 -7.51
C LYS A 142 -9.95 -24.16 -6.83
N ARG A 143 -8.86 -23.38 -6.84
CA ARG A 143 -7.55 -23.80 -6.32
C ARG A 143 -7.45 -23.69 -4.81
N TYR A 144 -7.93 -22.59 -4.22
CA TYR A 144 -7.79 -22.30 -2.79
C TYR A 144 -8.97 -22.82 -1.97
N GLY A 145 -10.14 -22.87 -2.57
CA GLY A 145 -11.42 -23.28 -1.97
C GLY A 145 -12.27 -22.09 -1.56
N THR A 146 -13.52 -22.07 -1.99
CA THR A 146 -14.47 -20.98 -1.77
C THR A 146 -14.67 -20.65 -0.29
N ARG A 147 -14.84 -21.66 0.57
CA ARG A 147 -15.01 -21.47 2.03
C ARG A 147 -13.75 -20.84 2.66
N LYS A 148 -12.56 -21.31 2.26
CA LYS A 148 -11.28 -20.79 2.77
C LYS A 148 -11.07 -19.35 2.32
N LEU A 149 -11.43 -19.02 1.09
CA LEU A 149 -11.31 -17.65 0.57
C LEU A 149 -12.24 -16.71 1.32
N ALA A 150 -13.50 -17.08 1.52
CA ALA A 150 -14.45 -16.28 2.30
C ALA A 150 -13.97 -16.07 3.74
N ALA A 151 -13.49 -17.12 4.41
CA ALA A 151 -12.95 -17.00 5.76
C ALA A 151 -11.71 -16.09 5.82
N LEU A 152 -10.81 -16.18 4.83
CA LEU A 152 -9.64 -15.29 4.73
C LEU A 152 -10.08 -13.83 4.57
N GLN A 153 -11.03 -13.55 3.70
CA GLN A 153 -11.55 -12.19 3.51
C GLN A 153 -12.16 -11.62 4.78
N GLN A 154 -12.93 -12.43 5.53
CA GLN A 154 -13.48 -12.02 6.82
C GLN A 154 -12.38 -11.74 7.86
N MET A 155 -11.35 -12.59 7.93
CA MET A 155 -10.21 -12.35 8.84
C MET A 155 -9.42 -11.09 8.49
N LEU A 156 -9.24 -10.81 7.21
CA LEU A 156 -8.56 -9.58 6.76
C LEU A 156 -9.39 -8.33 7.09
N GLN A 157 -10.70 -8.39 6.90
CA GLN A 157 -11.60 -7.30 7.28
C GLN A 157 -11.62 -7.07 8.80
N ALA A 158 -11.68 -8.14 9.60
CA ALA A 158 -11.62 -8.04 11.06
C ALA A 158 -10.28 -7.45 11.53
N LEU A 159 -9.17 -7.82 10.89
CA LEU A 159 -7.86 -7.23 11.15
C LEU A 159 -7.85 -5.73 10.84
N GLU A 160 -8.36 -5.33 9.68
CA GLU A 160 -8.45 -3.93 9.26
C GLU A 160 -9.24 -3.11 10.28
N ILE A 161 -10.43 -3.55 10.67
CA ILE A 161 -11.27 -2.88 11.68
C ILE A 161 -10.52 -2.78 13.02
N SER A 162 -9.90 -3.86 13.47
CA SER A 162 -9.17 -3.88 14.75
C SER A 162 -7.97 -2.94 14.79
N LEU A 163 -7.40 -2.61 13.63
CA LEU A 163 -6.24 -1.72 13.53
C LEU A 163 -6.63 -0.27 13.29
N SER A 164 -7.84 0.01 12.78
CA SER A 164 -8.31 1.37 12.51
C SER A 164 -8.43 2.22 13.77
N ASP A 165 -8.68 1.60 14.93
CA ASP A 165 -8.80 2.26 16.23
C ASP A 165 -7.45 2.47 16.94
N LEU A 166 -6.35 1.95 16.37
CA LEU A 166 -5.03 2.17 16.94
C LEU A 166 -4.57 3.61 16.63
N PRO A 167 -4.16 4.37 17.64
CA PRO A 167 -3.63 5.70 17.40
C PRO A 167 -2.41 5.62 16.49
N GLU A 168 -2.42 6.37 15.39
CA GLU A 168 -1.23 6.54 14.56
C GLU A 168 -0.09 7.08 15.45
N ARG A 169 0.93 6.27 15.68
CA ARG A 169 2.17 6.76 16.30
C ARG A 169 2.77 7.79 15.37
N ARG A 170 2.53 9.07 15.65
CA ARG A 170 3.27 10.14 14.99
C ARG A 170 4.75 9.80 15.16
N ALA A 171 5.46 9.63 14.04
CA ALA A 171 6.91 9.52 14.06
C ALA A 171 7.43 10.72 14.85
N GLY A 172 7.94 10.45 16.07
CA GLY A 172 8.53 11.48 16.90
C GLY A 172 9.59 12.18 16.06
N ARG A 173 9.52 13.50 15.99
CA ARG A 173 10.65 14.31 15.55
C ARG A 173 11.88 13.78 16.29
N LEU A 174 12.79 13.18 15.57
CA LEU A 174 14.15 13.00 16.07
C LEU A 174 14.62 14.40 16.39
N GLY A 175 14.70 14.70 17.69
CA GLY A 175 15.16 15.97 18.18
C GLY A 175 16.51 16.27 17.58
N SER A 176 16.60 17.37 16.83
CA SER A 176 17.82 18.08 16.63
C SER A 176 18.27 18.57 18.00
N GLY A 177 19.08 17.76 18.68
CA GLY A 177 19.86 18.20 19.82
C GLY A 177 20.97 19.10 19.31
N GLU A 178 21.00 20.27 19.89
CA GLU A 178 22.12 21.24 19.86
C GLU A 178 23.45 20.60 20.30
#